data_219a9b0528ad02f86151c1aa515e1ac2
#
_entry.id   219a9b0528ad02f86151c1aa515e1ac2
#
_cell.length_a   1.000
_cell.length_b   1.000
_cell.length_c   1.000
_cell.angle_alpha   90.00
_cell.angle_beta   90.00
_cell.angle_gamma   90.00
#
_symmetry.space_group_name_H-M   'P 1'
#
loop_
_entity.id
_entity.type
_entity.pdbx_description
1 polymer ?
#
loop_
_entity_poly.entity_id
_entity_poly.type
_entity_poly.pdbx_seq_one_letter_code
_entity_poly.pdbx_strand_id
1 'polypeptide(L)'
;PKTAWPPTSKVVSLSEDCTKAHFTCECGYEGDFDFTKDFNCKLPWKVDWPMRWMHEGVDFEPGGKDHASKNGSYDTAKDVSKGIFGYRAPLFQGYEFIGIKGNINVGKMSGSSGLNMTPEFLLKLYQPEVILWLYSKTEPLKAFDFCLSDEILRQYFEFDKCYTAYKNGTANETITVKVRVTNTGDV
;
A
#
# COMPACT_ATOMS: atom_id res chain seq x y z
N PRO A 1 -26.96 -6.89 -6.12
CA PRO A 1 -26.38 -8.20 -5.82
C PRO A 1 -26.07 -8.29 -4.33
N LYS A 2 -26.47 -9.40 -3.71
CA LYS A 2 -26.30 -9.66 -2.26
C LYS A 2 -24.84 -9.82 -1.82
N THR A 3 -23.90 -9.65 -2.72
CA THR A 3 -22.48 -9.76 -2.47
C THR A 3 -21.80 -8.48 -2.91
N ALA A 4 -21.25 -7.81 -1.93
CA ALA A 4 -20.21 -6.78 -1.98
C ALA A 4 -19.89 -6.19 -3.36
N TRP A 5 -19.98 -4.85 -3.44
CA TRP A 5 -19.50 -4.06 -4.56
C TRP A 5 -20.40 -3.96 -5.78
N PRO A 6 -21.17 -2.93 -5.79
CA PRO A 6 -20.93 -2.04 -6.91
C PRO A 6 -20.56 -0.63 -6.40
N PRO A 7 -19.68 0.07 -7.10
CA PRO A 7 -19.47 1.50 -6.92
C PRO A 7 -20.71 2.34 -7.25
N THR A 8 -21.84 1.70 -7.41
CA THR A 8 -23.13 2.21 -7.86
C THR A 8 -24.16 2.36 -6.75
N SER A 9 -23.82 2.00 -5.50
CA SER A 9 -24.67 2.27 -4.35
C SER A 9 -24.52 3.71 -3.89
N LYS A 10 -25.63 4.40 -3.69
CA LYS A 10 -25.68 5.80 -3.24
C LYS A 10 -26.47 5.90 -1.96
N VAL A 11 -25.95 6.58 -0.97
CA VAL A 11 -26.71 6.98 0.22
C VAL A 11 -27.70 8.06 -0.19
N VAL A 12 -28.97 7.82 0.08
CA VAL A 12 -30.08 8.72 -0.24
C VAL A 12 -30.44 9.61 0.93
N SER A 13 -30.43 9.03 2.14
CA SER A 13 -30.76 9.76 3.36
C SER A 13 -30.03 9.16 4.57
N LEU A 14 -29.90 9.98 5.61
CA LEU A 14 -29.42 9.57 6.92
C LEU A 14 -30.53 9.82 7.95
N SER A 15 -30.58 9.02 9.01
CA SER A 15 -31.38 9.31 10.19
C SER A 15 -30.88 10.59 10.89
N GLU A 16 -31.73 11.24 11.69
CA GLU A 16 -31.36 12.48 12.42
C GLU A 16 -30.13 12.31 13.32
N ASP A 17 -29.97 11.13 13.91
CA ASP A 17 -28.85 10.76 14.76
C ASP A 17 -27.64 10.21 13.98
N CYS A 18 -27.72 10.18 12.64
CA CYS A 18 -26.68 9.63 11.75
C CYS A 18 -26.30 8.17 12.03
N THR A 19 -27.11 7.40 12.72
CA THR A 19 -26.85 5.98 13.01
C THR A 19 -27.33 5.04 11.91
N LYS A 20 -28.24 5.53 11.00
CA LYS A 20 -28.79 4.73 9.91
C LYS A 20 -28.71 5.49 8.60
N ALA A 21 -28.53 4.72 7.52
CA ALA A 21 -28.55 5.23 6.16
C ALA A 21 -29.51 4.44 5.30
N HIS A 22 -30.32 5.15 4.49
CA HIS A 22 -31.04 4.54 3.37
C HIS A 22 -30.17 4.64 2.11
N PHE A 23 -30.05 3.56 1.36
CA PHE A 23 -29.27 3.53 0.12
C PHE A 23 -30.03 2.88 -1.03
N THR A 24 -29.69 3.29 -2.24
CA THR A 24 -30.15 2.69 -3.49
C THR A 24 -28.97 2.29 -4.35
N CYS A 25 -29.17 1.28 -5.19
CA CYS A 25 -28.18 0.76 -6.13
C CYS A 25 -28.73 0.83 -7.56
N GLU A 26 -27.91 1.11 -8.54
CA GLU A 26 -28.28 1.10 -9.96
C GLU A 26 -28.86 -0.25 -10.44
N CYS A 27 -28.60 -1.34 -9.72
CA CYS A 27 -29.22 -2.64 -9.99
C CYS A 27 -30.68 -2.77 -9.52
N GLY A 28 -31.26 -1.68 -8.97
CA GLY A 28 -32.61 -1.68 -8.42
C GLY A 28 -32.73 -2.18 -6.98
N TYR A 29 -31.64 -2.58 -6.35
CA TYR A 29 -31.65 -2.94 -4.93
C TYR A 29 -31.64 -1.68 -4.06
N GLU A 30 -32.49 -1.64 -3.05
CA GLU A 30 -32.52 -0.59 -2.03
C GLU A 30 -32.64 -1.20 -0.65
N GLY A 31 -32.25 -0.48 0.38
CA GLY A 31 -32.30 -0.97 1.75
C GLY A 31 -31.80 0.05 2.77
N ASP A 32 -31.96 -0.31 4.01
CA ASP A 32 -31.44 0.44 5.15
C ASP A 32 -30.21 -0.23 5.72
N PHE A 33 -29.30 0.59 6.19
CA PHE A 33 -28.06 0.20 6.85
C PHE A 33 -28.01 0.83 8.23
N ASP A 34 -27.82 0.01 9.26
CA ASP A 34 -27.68 0.46 10.65
C ASP A 34 -26.21 0.34 11.07
N PHE A 35 -25.51 1.47 11.17
CA PHE A 35 -24.07 1.53 11.50
C PHE A 35 -23.75 0.95 12.89
N THR A 36 -24.74 0.74 13.74
CA THR A 36 -24.55 0.14 15.07
C THR A 36 -24.61 -1.38 15.05
N LYS A 37 -25.10 -1.98 13.97
CA LYS A 37 -25.37 -3.43 13.86
C LYS A 37 -24.76 -4.08 12.61
N ASP A 38 -24.69 -3.30 11.54
CA ASP A 38 -24.24 -3.77 10.24
C ASP A 38 -22.78 -3.35 10.00
N PHE A 39 -21.89 -4.32 9.72
CA PHE A 39 -20.46 -4.09 9.56
C PHE A 39 -19.96 -4.33 8.13
N ASN A 40 -20.88 -4.45 7.17
CA ASN A 40 -20.57 -4.75 5.77
C ASN A 40 -20.61 -3.51 4.86
N CYS A 41 -20.44 -2.32 5.41
CA CYS A 41 -20.25 -1.09 4.64
C CYS A 41 -18.76 -0.78 4.45
N LYS A 42 -18.46 -0.01 3.42
CA LYS A 42 -17.13 0.50 3.15
C LYS A 42 -17.19 2.00 2.87
N LEU A 43 -16.36 2.74 3.56
CA LEU A 43 -16.13 4.15 3.28
C LEU A 43 -15.35 4.32 1.97
N PRO A 44 -15.53 5.43 1.24
CA PRO A 44 -14.61 5.81 0.18
C PRO A 44 -13.18 5.90 0.72
N TRP A 45 -12.20 5.42 -0.06
CA TRP A 45 -10.80 5.37 0.36
C TRP A 45 -10.28 6.70 0.93
N LYS A 46 -10.64 7.82 0.33
CA LYS A 46 -10.23 9.16 0.77
C LYS A 46 -10.71 9.55 2.18
N VAL A 47 -11.70 8.85 2.72
CA VAL A 47 -12.24 9.03 4.08
C VAL A 47 -11.80 7.89 4.99
N ASP A 48 -11.81 6.65 4.48
CA ASP A 48 -11.41 5.45 5.22
C ASP A 48 -9.94 5.55 5.68
N TRP A 49 -9.07 6.01 4.81
CA TRP A 49 -7.63 6.09 5.08
C TRP A 49 -7.29 7.04 6.24
N PRO A 50 -7.70 8.32 6.24
CA PRO A 50 -7.44 9.21 7.38
C PRO A 50 -8.18 8.81 8.66
N MET A 51 -9.33 8.16 8.57
CA MET A 51 -10.00 7.60 9.73
C MET A 51 -9.13 6.51 10.39
N ARG A 52 -8.52 5.64 9.58
CA ARG A 52 -7.57 4.62 10.09
C ARG A 52 -6.33 5.24 10.71
N TRP A 53 -5.78 6.30 10.12
CA TRP A 53 -4.65 7.01 10.72
C TRP A 53 -4.95 7.44 12.15
N MET A 54 -6.11 8.04 12.36
CA MET A 54 -6.54 8.46 13.68
C MET A 54 -6.80 7.27 14.61
N HIS A 55 -7.51 6.25 14.11
CA HIS A 55 -7.89 5.09 14.91
C HIS A 55 -6.67 4.29 15.38
N GLU A 56 -5.69 4.07 14.49
CA GLU A 56 -4.49 3.28 14.76
C GLU A 56 -3.32 4.12 15.33
N GLY A 57 -3.45 5.44 15.37
CA GLY A 57 -2.37 6.31 15.85
C GLY A 57 -1.15 6.32 14.93
N VAL A 58 -1.36 6.39 13.60
CA VAL A 58 -0.30 6.22 12.59
C VAL A 58 0.57 7.48 12.50
N ASP A 59 1.88 7.34 12.71
CA ASP A 59 2.87 8.41 12.55
C ASP A 59 3.62 8.35 11.21
N PHE A 60 3.71 7.17 10.61
CA PHE A 60 4.43 6.94 9.36
C PHE A 60 3.62 6.04 8.42
N GLU A 61 3.44 6.50 7.18
CA GLU A 61 2.63 5.83 6.16
C GLU A 61 3.44 5.64 4.87
N PRO A 62 3.98 4.46 4.59
CA PRO A 62 4.54 4.15 3.28
C PRO A 62 3.40 3.85 2.29
N GLY A 63 3.46 4.45 1.11
CA GLY A 63 2.42 4.25 0.09
C GLY A 63 2.94 4.36 -1.33
N GLY A 64 2.20 3.83 -2.30
CA GLY A 64 2.53 3.99 -3.71
C GLY A 64 2.64 5.49 -4.08
N LYS A 65 3.62 5.85 -4.88
CA LYS A 65 3.91 7.24 -5.25
C LYS A 65 2.72 7.96 -5.89
N ASP A 66 1.82 7.22 -6.52
CA ASP A 66 0.60 7.74 -7.16
C ASP A 66 -0.37 8.40 -6.17
N HIS A 67 -0.36 7.96 -4.90
CA HIS A 67 -1.16 8.58 -3.85
C HIS A 67 -0.65 9.98 -3.45
N ALA A 68 0.64 10.25 -3.64
CA ALA A 68 1.28 11.54 -3.31
C ALA A 68 1.26 12.56 -4.48
N SER A 69 0.58 12.26 -5.58
CA SER A 69 0.37 13.23 -6.66
C SER A 69 -0.42 14.44 -6.17
N LYS A 70 -0.16 15.60 -6.75
CA LYS A 70 -0.89 16.85 -6.42
C LYS A 70 -2.41 16.63 -6.53
N ASN A 71 -3.15 16.98 -5.48
CA ASN A 71 -4.58 16.72 -5.32
C ASN A 71 -4.93 15.21 -5.32
N GLY A 72 -3.96 14.36 -5.07
CA GLY A 72 -4.12 12.92 -4.95
C GLY A 72 -4.82 12.48 -3.66
N SER A 73 -4.84 11.20 -3.45
CA SER A 73 -5.52 10.61 -2.29
C SER A 73 -4.90 11.06 -0.96
N TYR A 74 -3.57 11.22 -0.90
CA TYR A 74 -2.88 11.66 0.31
C TYR A 74 -3.20 13.11 0.66
N ASP A 75 -3.22 14.03 -0.32
CA ASP A 75 -3.56 15.44 -0.07
C ASP A 75 -4.99 15.56 0.47
N THR A 76 -5.95 14.88 -0.16
CA THR A 76 -7.33 14.83 0.33
C THR A 76 -7.43 14.22 1.73
N ALA A 77 -6.69 13.13 1.98
CA ALA A 77 -6.69 12.46 3.28
C ALA A 77 -6.11 13.35 4.39
N LYS A 78 -5.08 14.17 4.11
CA LYS A 78 -4.55 15.16 5.06
C LYS A 78 -5.61 16.18 5.47
N ASP A 79 -6.35 16.70 4.50
CA ASP A 79 -7.40 17.70 4.77
C ASP A 79 -8.54 17.11 5.62
N VAL A 80 -8.96 15.89 5.29
CA VAL A 80 -9.99 15.15 6.06
C VAL A 80 -9.47 14.81 7.45
N SER A 81 -8.22 14.33 7.57
CA SER A 81 -7.61 13.99 8.86
C SER A 81 -7.60 15.20 9.80
N LYS A 82 -7.13 16.35 9.31
CA LYS A 82 -7.06 17.58 10.09
C LYS A 82 -8.45 18.18 10.36
N GLY A 83 -9.27 18.29 9.32
CA GLY A 83 -10.54 19.05 9.39
C GLY A 83 -11.69 18.30 10.06
N ILE A 84 -11.71 16.98 9.97
CA ILE A 84 -12.80 16.13 10.48
C ILE A 84 -12.36 15.37 11.72
N PHE A 85 -11.20 14.74 11.69
CA PHE A 85 -10.74 13.87 12.79
C PHE A 85 -9.84 14.60 13.81
N GLY A 86 -9.40 15.83 13.53
CA GLY A 86 -8.48 16.56 14.40
C GLY A 86 -7.13 15.87 14.58
N TYR A 87 -6.76 14.98 13.64
CA TYR A 87 -5.57 14.16 13.70
C TYR A 87 -4.50 14.67 12.74
N ARG A 88 -3.24 14.71 13.19
CA ARG A 88 -2.10 15.05 12.35
C ARG A 88 -1.84 13.93 11.33
N ALA A 89 -1.82 14.26 10.06
CA ALA A 89 -1.49 13.29 9.04
C ALA A 89 -0.07 12.71 9.25
N PRO A 90 0.12 11.40 9.03
CA PRO A 90 1.42 10.75 9.17
C PRO A 90 2.43 11.27 8.14
N LEU A 91 3.72 11.10 8.46
CA LEU A 91 4.78 11.30 7.47
C LEU A 91 4.63 10.26 6.35
N PHE A 92 4.46 10.73 5.12
CA PHE A 92 4.28 9.86 3.97
C PHE A 92 5.62 9.60 3.26
N GLN A 93 5.91 8.32 2.98
CA GLN A 93 7.02 7.90 2.13
C GLN A 93 6.48 7.21 0.89
N GLY A 94 6.55 7.89 -0.25
CA GLY A 94 6.21 7.29 -1.54
C GLY A 94 7.21 6.21 -1.94
N TYR A 95 6.72 5.13 -2.55
CA TYR A 95 7.55 4.10 -3.17
C TYR A 95 7.10 3.79 -4.60
N GLU A 96 8.05 3.28 -5.39
CA GLU A 96 7.84 2.91 -6.78
C GLU A 96 7.21 1.50 -6.87
N PHE A 97 6.65 1.20 -8.02
CA PHE A 97 6.06 -0.10 -8.28
C PHE A 97 7.14 -1.18 -8.46
N ILE A 98 6.80 -2.39 -8.04
CA ILE A 98 7.58 -3.59 -8.28
C ILE A 98 6.94 -4.30 -9.46
N GLY A 99 7.77 -4.68 -10.44
CA GLY A 99 7.35 -5.40 -11.62
C GLY A 99 7.69 -6.89 -11.57
N ILE A 100 7.27 -7.58 -12.60
CA ILE A 100 7.63 -8.96 -12.89
C ILE A 100 8.25 -9.00 -14.29
N LYS A 101 9.45 -9.54 -14.39
CA LYS A 101 10.17 -9.72 -15.65
C LYS A 101 10.35 -11.20 -15.93
N GLY A 102 10.09 -11.63 -17.15
CA GLY A 102 10.22 -13.02 -17.57
C GLY A 102 9.85 -13.20 -19.05
N ASN A 103 9.65 -14.44 -19.48
CA ASN A 103 9.24 -14.76 -20.84
C ASN A 103 7.85 -14.18 -21.22
N ILE A 104 7.10 -13.72 -20.25
CA ILE A 104 5.88 -12.96 -20.41
C ILE A 104 6.14 -11.61 -19.75
N ASN A 105 6.21 -10.54 -20.55
CA ASN A 105 6.31 -9.18 -20.02
C ASN A 105 4.98 -8.80 -19.34
N VAL A 106 4.90 -9.02 -18.05
CA VAL A 106 3.68 -8.79 -17.27
C VAL A 106 3.57 -7.32 -16.85
N GLY A 107 4.68 -6.58 -16.86
CA GLY A 107 4.69 -5.18 -16.45
C GLY A 107 4.35 -5.00 -14.95
N LYS A 108 3.61 -3.95 -14.64
CA LYS A 108 3.17 -3.62 -13.27
C LYS A 108 2.29 -4.74 -12.70
N MET A 109 2.61 -5.22 -11.51
CA MET A 109 1.74 -6.13 -10.76
C MET A 109 0.40 -5.47 -10.44
N SER A 110 -0.70 -6.15 -10.72
CA SER A 110 -2.05 -5.67 -10.42
C SER A 110 -2.95 -6.83 -10.00
N GLY A 111 -3.55 -6.69 -8.82
CA GLY A 111 -4.50 -7.67 -8.31
C GLY A 111 -5.76 -7.80 -9.18
N SER A 112 -6.18 -6.73 -9.86
CA SER A 112 -7.35 -6.72 -10.74
C SER A 112 -7.14 -7.46 -12.05
N SER A 113 -5.91 -7.61 -12.50
CA SER A 113 -5.57 -8.36 -13.73
C SER A 113 -5.25 -9.84 -13.47
N GLY A 114 -5.28 -10.29 -12.22
CA GLY A 114 -4.86 -11.64 -11.83
C GLY A 114 -3.36 -11.91 -11.95
N LEU A 115 -2.59 -10.89 -12.34
CA LEU A 115 -1.14 -10.94 -12.52
C LEU A 115 -0.43 -10.38 -11.28
N ASN A 116 -0.63 -11.05 -10.16
CA ASN A 116 0.03 -10.71 -8.91
C ASN A 116 0.86 -11.89 -8.41
N MET A 117 2.05 -11.61 -7.96
CA MET A 117 2.84 -12.59 -7.19
C MET A 117 2.57 -12.38 -5.70
N THR A 118 2.02 -13.41 -5.07
CA THR A 118 1.88 -13.43 -3.62
C THR A 118 3.25 -13.67 -2.96
N PRO A 119 3.46 -13.22 -1.72
CA PRO A 119 4.67 -13.55 -0.97
C PRO A 119 4.92 -15.06 -0.90
N GLU A 120 3.87 -15.86 -0.75
CA GLU A 120 3.95 -17.33 -0.75
C GLU A 120 4.52 -17.88 -2.05
N PHE A 121 4.12 -17.33 -3.20
CA PHE A 121 4.65 -17.74 -4.49
C PHE A 121 6.11 -17.32 -4.66
N LEU A 122 6.46 -16.09 -4.25
CA LEU A 122 7.86 -15.62 -4.29
C LEU A 122 8.78 -16.49 -3.46
N LEU A 123 8.35 -16.93 -2.28
CA LEU A 123 9.12 -17.81 -1.39
C LEU A 123 9.32 -19.24 -1.95
N LYS A 124 8.61 -19.63 -3.01
CA LYS A 124 8.88 -20.88 -3.76
C LYS A 124 9.99 -20.72 -4.78
N LEU A 125 10.31 -19.48 -5.19
CA LEU A 125 11.29 -19.15 -6.22
C LEU A 125 12.56 -18.53 -5.66
N TYR A 126 12.43 -17.72 -4.62
CA TYR A 126 13.51 -16.97 -4.00
C TYR A 126 13.73 -17.37 -2.56
N GLN A 127 14.98 -17.38 -2.14
CA GLN A 127 15.29 -17.43 -0.72
C GLN A 127 14.84 -16.12 -0.04
N PRO A 128 14.29 -16.18 1.20
CA PRO A 128 13.81 -15.01 1.92
C PRO A 128 14.84 -13.87 2.00
N GLU A 129 16.10 -14.21 2.19
CA GLU A 129 17.21 -13.27 2.31
C GLU A 129 17.43 -12.48 1.03
N VAL A 130 17.26 -13.12 -0.14
CA VAL A 130 17.38 -12.45 -1.44
C VAL A 130 16.23 -11.50 -1.67
N ILE A 131 15.00 -11.88 -1.27
CA ILE A 131 13.83 -10.99 -1.33
C ILE A 131 14.07 -9.75 -0.47
N LEU A 132 14.45 -9.94 0.80
CA LEU A 132 14.71 -8.84 1.73
C LEU A 132 15.83 -7.93 1.22
N TRP A 133 16.88 -8.51 0.64
CA TRP A 133 17.98 -7.75 0.07
C TRP A 133 17.52 -6.92 -1.15
N LEU A 134 16.70 -7.47 -2.07
CA LEU A 134 16.16 -6.74 -3.21
C LEU A 134 15.38 -5.49 -2.77
N TYR A 135 14.52 -5.64 -1.75
CA TYR A 135 13.82 -4.50 -1.16
C TYR A 135 14.76 -3.50 -0.49
N SER A 136 15.74 -4.00 0.28
CA SER A 136 16.61 -3.13 1.08
C SER A 136 17.65 -2.37 0.25
N LYS A 137 18.15 -2.97 -0.86
CA LYS A 137 19.11 -2.31 -1.75
C LYS A 137 18.49 -1.26 -2.64
N THR A 138 17.19 -1.33 -2.86
CA THR A 138 16.48 -0.47 -3.80
C THR A 138 15.92 0.74 -3.08
N GLU A 139 16.30 1.94 -3.50
CA GLU A 139 15.72 3.17 -2.97
C GLU A 139 14.20 3.19 -3.20
N PRO A 140 13.40 3.76 -2.28
CA PRO A 140 11.95 3.70 -2.37
C PRO A 140 11.36 4.20 -3.70
N LEU A 141 11.96 5.21 -4.32
CA LEU A 141 11.49 5.79 -5.59
C LEU A 141 12.12 5.14 -6.83
N LYS A 142 12.83 4.03 -6.67
CA LYS A 142 13.36 3.24 -7.78
C LYS A 142 12.59 1.94 -7.94
N ALA A 143 12.15 1.67 -9.17
CA ALA A 143 11.52 0.40 -9.50
C ALA A 143 12.56 -0.75 -9.53
N PHE A 144 12.11 -1.93 -9.19
CA PHE A 144 12.83 -3.17 -9.49
C PHE A 144 11.83 -4.26 -9.90
N ASP A 145 12.35 -5.30 -10.55
CA ASP A 145 11.55 -6.42 -11.01
C ASP A 145 11.98 -7.72 -10.34
N PHE A 146 11.02 -8.55 -9.98
CA PHE A 146 11.28 -9.96 -9.76
C PHE A 146 11.41 -10.67 -11.09
N CYS A 147 12.42 -11.54 -11.22
CA CYS A 147 12.70 -12.24 -12.46
C CYS A 147 12.16 -13.67 -12.40
N LEU A 148 11.45 -14.09 -13.47
CA LEU A 148 10.91 -15.45 -13.65
C LEU A 148 11.63 -16.23 -14.75
N SER A 149 12.84 -15.82 -15.10
CA SER A 149 13.69 -16.44 -16.13
C SER A 149 15.09 -16.65 -15.59
N ASP A 150 16.02 -17.07 -16.42
CA ASP A 150 17.44 -17.23 -16.06
C ASP A 150 18.07 -15.96 -15.46
N GLU A 151 17.46 -14.81 -15.66
CA GLU A 151 17.87 -13.55 -15.00
C GLU A 151 17.78 -13.61 -13.46
N ILE A 152 17.03 -14.57 -12.90
CA ILE A 152 17.00 -14.81 -11.45
C ILE A 152 18.41 -15.13 -10.92
N LEU A 153 19.20 -15.89 -11.70
CA LEU A 153 20.57 -16.24 -11.32
C LEU A 153 21.45 -15.00 -11.15
N ARG A 154 21.25 -13.98 -11.99
CA ARG A 154 21.96 -12.71 -11.86
C ARG A 154 21.66 -12.02 -10.52
N GLN A 155 20.41 -12.04 -10.07
CA GLN A 155 20.04 -11.46 -8.78
C GLN A 155 20.70 -12.23 -7.61
N TYR A 156 20.77 -13.55 -7.69
CA TYR A 156 21.48 -14.37 -6.72
C TYR A 156 22.98 -14.08 -6.72
N PHE A 157 23.63 -13.99 -7.86
CA PHE A 157 25.06 -13.63 -7.94
C PHE A 157 25.35 -12.23 -7.36
N GLU A 158 24.48 -11.28 -7.62
CA GLU A 158 24.61 -9.93 -7.02
C GLU A 158 24.45 -9.99 -5.48
N PHE A 159 23.51 -10.76 -4.98
CA PHE A 159 23.34 -11.00 -3.56
C PHE A 159 24.59 -11.64 -2.93
N ASP A 160 25.08 -12.73 -3.50
CA ASP A 160 26.25 -13.46 -3.02
C ASP A 160 27.50 -12.56 -2.97
N LYS A 161 27.67 -11.72 -3.98
CA LYS A 161 28.75 -10.72 -4.02
C LYS A 161 28.63 -9.73 -2.86
N CYS A 162 27.43 -9.20 -2.63
CA CYS A 162 27.18 -8.28 -1.52
C CYS A 162 27.35 -8.95 -0.17
N TYR A 163 26.85 -10.16 -0.01
CA TYR A 163 26.98 -10.93 1.22
C TYR A 163 28.43 -11.29 1.54
N THR A 164 29.21 -11.69 0.53
CA THR A 164 30.65 -11.98 0.67
C THR A 164 31.41 -10.72 1.08
N ALA A 165 31.14 -9.57 0.45
CA ALA A 165 31.76 -8.30 0.82
C ALA A 165 31.42 -7.90 2.26
N TYR A 166 30.19 -8.12 2.69
CA TYR A 166 29.77 -7.88 4.08
C TYR A 166 30.54 -8.78 5.06
N LYS A 167 30.61 -10.08 4.78
CA LYS A 167 31.35 -11.05 5.62
C LYS A 167 32.83 -10.72 5.75
N ASN A 168 33.43 -10.22 4.67
CA ASN A 168 34.85 -9.85 4.62
C ASN A 168 35.14 -8.43 5.16
N GLY A 169 34.12 -7.69 5.60
CA GLY A 169 34.28 -6.30 6.07
C GLY A 169 34.66 -5.31 4.97
N THR A 170 34.46 -5.68 3.70
CA THR A 170 34.77 -4.84 2.52
C THR A 170 33.52 -4.24 1.88
N ALA A 171 32.33 -4.44 2.50
CA ALA A 171 31.11 -3.82 2.05
C ALA A 171 31.19 -2.30 2.20
N ASN A 172 30.79 -1.58 1.16
CA ASN A 172 30.64 -0.12 1.24
C ASN A 172 29.38 0.28 2.02
N GLU A 173 29.28 1.53 2.44
CA GLU A 173 28.16 2.04 3.24
C GLU A 173 26.78 1.89 2.58
N THR A 174 26.74 1.68 1.27
CA THR A 174 25.50 1.49 0.50
C THR A 174 24.73 0.23 0.89
N ILE A 175 25.36 -0.72 1.59
CA ILE A 175 24.72 -1.97 2.05
C ILE A 175 24.13 -1.81 3.45
N THR A 176 24.49 -0.74 4.16
CA THR A 176 23.97 -0.47 5.51
C THR A 176 22.79 0.48 5.41
N VAL A 177 21.57 -0.06 5.46
CA VAL A 177 20.34 0.74 5.56
C VAL A 177 20.24 1.28 7.00
N LYS A 178 20.61 2.55 7.21
CA LYS A 178 20.34 3.26 8.45
C LYS A 178 19.04 4.05 8.30
N VAL A 179 17.98 3.52 8.86
CA VAL A 179 16.72 4.29 9.00
C VAL A 179 16.86 5.13 10.28
N ARG A 180 17.01 6.44 10.12
CA ARG A 180 16.93 7.38 11.24
C ARG A 180 15.58 8.11 11.14
N VAL A 181 14.65 7.79 12.01
CA VAL A 181 13.44 8.58 12.21
C VAL A 181 13.81 9.73 13.16
N THR A 182 13.86 10.94 12.63
CA THR A 182 14.08 12.15 13.44
C THR A 182 12.71 12.80 13.64
N ASN A 183 12.23 12.75 14.88
CA ASN A 183 11.10 13.57 15.26
C ASN A 183 11.63 15.00 15.46
N THR A 184 11.29 15.92 14.55
CA THR A 184 11.75 17.31 14.59
C THR A 184 10.98 18.16 15.58
N GLY A 185 10.02 17.59 16.34
CA GLY A 185 9.37 18.30 17.46
C GLY A 185 8.54 19.53 17.07
N ASP A 186 8.31 19.76 15.78
CA ASP A 186 7.46 20.85 15.32
C ASP A 186 5.99 20.47 15.52
N VAL A 187 5.43 21.04 16.58
CA VAL A 187 4.00 20.98 16.94
C VAL A 187 3.23 21.99 16.09
#